data_d572586a272a2d6ab23ba499a265da55
#
_entry.id   d572586a272a2d6ab23ba499a265da55
#
_cell.length_a   1.000
_cell.length_b   1.000
_cell.length_c   1.000
_cell.angle_alpha   90.00
_cell.angle_beta   90.00
_cell.angle_gamma   90.00
#
_symmetry.space_group_name_H-M   'P 1'
#
loop_
_entity.id
_entity.type
_entity.pdbx_description
1 polymer ?
#
loop_
_entity_poly.entity_id
_entity_poly.type
_entity_poly.pdbx_seq_one_letter_code
_entity_poly.pdbx_strand_id
1 'polypeptide(L)'
;IMTVGAASSKEIEKELVALREEQAELKKQSDALQTSINENQAKTQTLVEKKADIDQQMEMSRQTIENLNEQIQQYSLLIAQKQDELEQTEAEEARLNKQYKTRLRAMEETGKISYWSILFGASSFSDLLDKVNMINEIAESDKLMLQKMADVAAQIESERADLETQMNDLEQAKADLAEQQTALEQQRAESD
;
A
#
# COMPACT_ATOMS: atom_id res chain seq x y z
N ILE A 1 -3.17 25.34 17.62
CA ILE A 1 -2.40 24.38 16.79
C ILE A 1 -2.92 23.01 17.15
N MET A 2 -3.91 22.50 16.39
CA MET A 2 -4.37 21.13 16.53
C MET A 2 -3.34 20.23 15.85
N THR A 3 -2.67 19.39 16.60
CA THR A 3 -1.88 18.28 16.08
C THR A 3 -2.86 17.29 15.45
N VAL A 4 -2.94 17.28 14.13
CA VAL A 4 -3.50 16.15 13.40
C VAL A 4 -2.52 15.00 13.62
N GLY A 5 -2.86 14.12 14.59
CA GLY A 5 -2.12 12.88 14.76
C GLY A 5 -2.23 12.09 13.46
N ALA A 6 -1.10 11.75 12.86
CA ALA A 6 -1.08 10.89 11.69
C ALA A 6 -1.76 9.57 12.07
N ALA A 7 -2.90 9.27 11.45
CA ALA A 7 -3.55 7.98 11.60
C ALA A 7 -2.58 6.89 11.13
N SER A 8 -2.53 5.76 11.84
CA SER A 8 -1.67 4.65 11.42
C SER A 8 -2.19 4.05 10.10
N SER A 9 -1.32 3.45 9.27
CA SER A 9 -1.72 2.76 8.04
C SER A 9 -2.92 1.81 8.26
N LYS A 10 -2.94 1.11 9.40
CA LYS A 10 -4.05 0.21 9.75
C LYS A 10 -5.37 0.94 10.01
N GLU A 11 -5.33 2.15 10.57
CA GLU A 11 -6.54 2.95 10.78
C GLU A 11 -7.07 3.47 9.44
N ILE A 12 -6.19 3.94 8.56
CA ILE A 12 -6.54 4.38 7.21
C ILE A 12 -7.10 3.21 6.37
N GLU A 13 -6.48 2.04 6.42
CA GLU A 13 -6.98 0.83 5.75
C GLU A 13 -8.37 0.43 6.26
N LYS A 14 -8.61 0.51 7.57
CA LYS A 14 -9.93 0.24 8.16
C LYS A 14 -10.99 1.25 7.71
N GLU A 15 -10.62 2.52 7.64
CA GLU A 15 -11.51 3.59 7.14
C GLU A 15 -11.83 3.39 5.65
N LEU A 16 -10.84 3.00 4.82
CA LEU A 16 -11.06 2.65 3.42
C LEU A 16 -12.01 1.46 3.24
N VAL A 17 -11.91 0.43 4.09
CA VAL A 17 -12.86 -0.70 4.05
C VAL A 17 -14.28 -0.22 4.36
N ALA A 18 -14.46 0.60 5.40
CA ALA A 18 -15.78 1.15 5.74
C ALA A 18 -16.37 2.02 4.63
N LEU A 19 -15.56 2.88 4.00
CA LEU A 19 -15.99 3.72 2.88
C LEU A 19 -16.36 2.89 1.62
N ARG A 20 -15.64 1.79 1.36
CA ARG A 20 -15.99 0.86 0.27
C ARG A 20 -17.31 0.11 0.55
N GLU A 21 -17.56 -0.28 1.79
CA GLU A 21 -18.83 -0.90 2.18
C GLU A 21 -20.00 0.10 2.03
N GLU A 22 -19.80 1.35 2.44
CA GLU A 22 -20.77 2.43 2.25
C GLU A 22 -21.03 2.70 0.76
N GLN A 23 -19.98 2.77 -0.05
CA GLN A 23 -20.10 2.90 -1.50
C GLN A 23 -20.91 1.75 -2.12
N ALA A 24 -20.64 0.50 -1.69
CA ALA A 24 -21.38 -0.66 -2.18
C ALA A 24 -22.88 -0.60 -1.80
N GLU A 25 -23.18 -0.14 -0.59
CA GLU A 25 -24.57 0.03 -0.16
C GLU A 25 -25.27 1.17 -0.90
N LEU A 26 -24.60 2.31 -1.09
CA LEU A 26 -25.11 3.43 -1.90
C LEU A 26 -25.36 3.00 -3.36
N LYS A 27 -24.45 2.23 -3.95
CA LYS A 27 -24.62 1.67 -5.29
C LYS A 27 -25.86 0.76 -5.37
N LYS A 28 -26.02 -0.15 -4.38
CA LYS A 28 -27.17 -1.04 -4.30
C LYS A 28 -28.50 -0.28 -4.17
N GLN A 29 -28.52 0.77 -3.36
CA GLN A 29 -29.69 1.64 -3.23
C GLN A 29 -29.96 2.40 -4.51
N SER A 30 -28.93 2.90 -5.20
CA SER A 30 -29.08 3.57 -6.50
C SER A 30 -29.65 2.63 -7.57
N ASP A 31 -29.13 1.39 -7.66
CA ASP A 31 -29.62 0.38 -8.59
C ASP A 31 -31.08 -0.01 -8.29
N ALA A 32 -31.46 -0.14 -7.02
CA ALA A 32 -32.82 -0.40 -6.60
C ALA A 32 -33.77 0.75 -6.97
N LEU A 33 -33.32 1.99 -6.76
CA LEU A 33 -34.07 3.19 -7.13
C LEU A 33 -34.23 3.30 -8.65
N GLN A 34 -33.17 3.03 -9.43
CA GLN A 34 -33.23 3.00 -10.89
C GLN A 34 -34.19 1.95 -11.40
N THR A 35 -34.26 0.78 -10.77
CA THR A 35 -35.25 -0.27 -11.10
C THR A 35 -36.66 0.23 -10.82
N SER A 36 -36.90 0.87 -9.68
CA SER A 36 -38.17 1.46 -9.32
C SER A 36 -38.63 2.55 -10.31
N ILE A 37 -37.69 3.42 -10.74
CA ILE A 37 -37.93 4.44 -11.77
C ILE A 37 -38.37 3.77 -13.09
N ASN A 38 -37.65 2.72 -13.53
CA ASN A 38 -37.98 2.01 -14.77
C ASN A 38 -39.34 1.31 -14.71
N GLU A 39 -39.67 0.68 -13.56
CA GLU A 39 -40.98 0.05 -13.35
C GLU A 39 -42.13 1.08 -13.32
N ASN A 40 -41.86 2.25 -12.76
CA ASN A 40 -42.82 3.34 -12.68
C ASN A 40 -43.05 4.06 -14.02
N GLN A 41 -42.04 4.06 -14.91
CA GLN A 41 -42.20 4.56 -16.28
C GLN A 41 -43.23 3.78 -17.08
N ALA A 42 -43.48 2.50 -16.76
CA ALA A 42 -44.54 1.69 -17.38
C ALA A 42 -45.95 1.99 -16.84
N LYS A 43 -46.05 2.70 -15.73
CA LYS A 43 -47.33 3.16 -15.15
C LYS A 43 -47.44 4.65 -15.40
N THR A 44 -48.67 5.15 -15.60
CA THR A 44 -49.02 6.58 -15.83
C THR A 44 -48.65 7.42 -14.60
N GLN A 45 -47.36 7.75 -14.48
CA GLN A 45 -46.83 8.56 -13.37
C GLN A 45 -47.12 10.05 -13.58
N THR A 46 -47.44 10.74 -12.49
CA THR A 46 -47.53 12.20 -12.50
C THR A 46 -46.12 12.81 -12.62
N LEU A 47 -45.97 13.97 -13.22
CA LEU A 47 -44.69 14.71 -13.31
C LEU A 47 -44.11 14.96 -11.93
N VAL A 48 -44.96 15.11 -10.90
CA VAL A 48 -44.51 15.31 -9.51
C VAL A 48 -43.79 14.10 -8.95
N GLU A 49 -44.32 12.88 -9.22
CA GLU A 49 -43.67 11.63 -8.76
C GLU A 49 -42.34 11.39 -9.45
N LYS A 50 -42.26 11.64 -10.77
CA LYS A 50 -41.01 11.54 -11.52
C LYS A 50 -39.92 12.50 -10.98
N LYS A 51 -40.32 13.74 -10.70
CA LYS A 51 -39.41 14.72 -10.14
C LYS A 51 -38.88 14.28 -8.76
N ALA A 52 -39.77 13.76 -7.90
CA ALA A 52 -39.36 13.26 -6.58
C ALA A 52 -38.37 12.09 -6.68
N ASP A 53 -38.56 11.16 -7.63
CA ASP A 53 -37.65 10.05 -7.89
C ASP A 53 -36.26 10.55 -8.36
N ILE A 54 -36.21 11.52 -9.27
CA ILE A 54 -34.97 12.13 -9.77
C ILE A 54 -34.26 12.89 -8.63
N ASP A 55 -35.00 13.69 -7.85
CA ASP A 55 -34.41 14.43 -6.72
C ASP A 55 -33.79 13.48 -5.70
N GLN A 56 -34.40 12.32 -5.41
CA GLN A 56 -33.84 11.31 -4.53
C GLN A 56 -32.59 10.66 -5.14
N GLN A 57 -32.59 10.34 -6.42
CA GLN A 57 -31.43 9.78 -7.12
C GLN A 57 -30.27 10.77 -7.14
N MET A 58 -30.53 12.05 -7.34
CA MET A 58 -29.52 13.10 -7.25
C MET A 58 -28.88 13.18 -5.86
N GLU A 59 -29.67 13.03 -4.79
CA GLU A 59 -29.15 13.03 -3.43
C GLU A 59 -28.23 11.82 -3.19
N MET A 60 -28.59 10.63 -3.68
CA MET A 60 -27.73 9.45 -3.59
C MET A 60 -26.45 9.63 -4.41
N SER A 61 -26.53 10.22 -5.61
CA SER A 61 -25.34 10.53 -6.41
C SER A 61 -24.40 11.51 -5.67
N ARG A 62 -24.94 12.51 -4.97
CA ARG A 62 -24.13 13.42 -4.15
C ARG A 62 -23.42 12.69 -3.01
N GLN A 63 -24.13 11.79 -2.29
CA GLN A 63 -23.53 11.00 -1.21
C GLN A 63 -22.43 10.07 -1.74
N THR A 64 -22.64 9.47 -2.91
CA THR A 64 -21.63 8.65 -3.59
C THR A 64 -20.40 9.49 -3.97
N ILE A 65 -20.59 10.68 -4.49
CA ILE A 65 -19.50 11.63 -4.82
C ILE A 65 -18.72 12.02 -3.57
N GLU A 66 -19.41 12.30 -2.46
CA GLU A 66 -18.77 12.63 -1.19
C GLU A 66 -17.92 11.46 -0.68
N ASN A 67 -18.47 10.24 -0.66
CA ASN A 67 -17.78 9.02 -0.29
C ASN A 67 -16.53 8.77 -1.18
N LEU A 68 -16.66 8.92 -2.50
CA LEU A 68 -15.53 8.76 -3.43
C LEU A 68 -14.44 9.81 -3.18
N ASN A 69 -14.79 11.05 -2.86
CA ASN A 69 -13.81 12.09 -2.51
C ASN A 69 -13.06 11.72 -1.22
N GLU A 70 -13.75 11.18 -0.21
CA GLU A 70 -13.10 10.70 1.01
C GLU A 70 -12.17 9.52 0.72
N GLN A 71 -12.59 8.55 -0.08
CA GLN A 71 -11.73 7.44 -0.51
C GLN A 71 -10.46 7.94 -1.20
N ILE A 72 -10.58 8.88 -2.15
CA ILE A 72 -9.44 9.49 -2.86
C ILE A 72 -8.45 10.13 -1.89
N GLN A 73 -8.95 10.84 -0.87
CA GLN A 73 -8.10 11.43 0.17
C GLN A 73 -7.37 10.35 0.99
N GLN A 74 -8.09 9.30 1.42
CA GLN A 74 -7.51 8.21 2.19
C GLN A 74 -6.46 7.42 1.38
N TYR A 75 -6.74 7.12 0.10
CA TYR A 75 -5.75 6.52 -0.78
C TYR A 75 -4.50 7.39 -0.95
N SER A 76 -4.67 8.70 -1.08
CA SER A 76 -3.54 9.62 -1.23
C SER A 76 -2.66 9.63 0.01
N LEU A 77 -3.25 9.59 1.22
CA LEU A 77 -2.53 9.50 2.49
C LEU A 77 -1.82 8.15 2.63
N LEU A 78 -2.51 7.05 2.29
CA LEU A 78 -1.94 5.71 2.37
C LEU A 78 -0.75 5.54 1.42
N ILE A 79 -0.88 6.03 0.18
CA ILE A 79 0.20 6.03 -0.82
C ILE A 79 1.41 6.80 -0.29
N ALA A 80 1.22 7.99 0.29
CA ALA A 80 2.31 8.76 0.86
C ALA A 80 3.03 8.00 1.98
N GLN A 81 2.29 7.37 2.90
CA GLN A 81 2.87 6.55 3.96
C GLN A 81 3.64 5.34 3.41
N LYS A 82 3.08 4.65 2.42
CA LYS A 82 3.73 3.51 1.79
C LYS A 82 4.99 3.89 1.01
N GLN A 83 5.03 5.08 0.42
CA GLN A 83 6.22 5.63 -0.21
C GLN A 83 7.32 5.90 0.83
N ASP A 84 6.98 6.48 1.97
CA ASP A 84 7.94 6.71 3.05
C ASP A 84 8.48 5.39 3.64
N GLU A 85 7.63 4.37 3.82
CA GLU A 85 8.02 3.03 4.26
C GLU A 85 9.01 2.40 3.26
N LEU A 86 8.70 2.45 1.97
CA LEU A 86 9.55 1.93 0.90
C LEU A 86 10.90 2.64 0.86
N GLU A 87 10.93 3.98 0.98
CA GLU A 87 12.18 4.75 1.01
C GLU A 87 13.08 4.34 2.19
N GLN A 88 12.49 4.10 3.37
CA GLN A 88 13.21 3.62 4.54
C GLN A 88 13.80 2.22 4.32
N THR A 89 13.03 1.32 3.70
CA THR A 89 13.47 -0.05 3.39
C THR A 89 14.58 -0.05 2.33
N GLU A 90 14.47 0.79 1.30
CA GLU A 90 15.51 0.98 0.28
C GLU A 90 16.80 1.58 0.87
N ALA A 91 16.68 2.51 1.82
CA ALA A 91 17.84 3.06 2.53
C ALA A 91 18.54 1.99 3.39
N GLU A 92 17.79 1.10 4.04
CA GLU A 92 18.35 -0.04 4.77
C GLU A 92 19.04 -1.04 3.83
N GLU A 93 18.46 -1.34 2.68
CA GLU A 93 19.11 -2.16 1.64
C GLU A 93 20.45 -1.55 1.21
N ALA A 94 20.45 -0.26 0.88
CA ALA A 94 21.68 0.44 0.48
C ALA A 94 22.75 0.41 1.59
N ARG A 95 22.35 0.53 2.85
CA ARG A 95 23.23 0.42 4.02
C ARG A 95 23.84 -0.98 4.13
N LEU A 96 23.01 -2.02 4.06
CA LEU A 96 23.46 -3.42 4.10
C LEU A 96 24.41 -3.75 2.94
N ASN A 97 24.08 -3.31 1.75
CA ASN A 97 24.88 -3.49 0.54
C ASN A 97 26.26 -2.82 0.68
N LYS A 98 26.31 -1.61 1.25
CA LYS A 98 27.58 -0.93 1.57
C LYS A 98 28.41 -1.69 2.59
N GLN A 99 27.78 -2.20 3.65
CA GLN A 99 28.49 -3.01 4.68
C GLN A 99 29.05 -4.28 4.07
N TYR A 100 28.25 -4.99 3.26
CA TYR A 100 28.70 -6.21 2.58
C TYR A 100 29.86 -5.95 1.62
N LYS A 101 29.80 -4.90 0.79
CA LYS A 101 30.90 -4.50 -0.10
C LYS A 101 32.17 -4.13 0.66
N THR A 102 32.05 -3.43 1.80
CA THR A 102 33.20 -3.11 2.65
C THR A 102 33.85 -4.38 3.20
N ARG A 103 33.03 -5.34 3.61
CA ARG A 103 33.54 -6.64 4.10
C ARG A 103 34.21 -7.44 2.99
N LEU A 104 33.60 -7.50 1.79
CA LEU A 104 34.25 -8.18 0.64
C LEU A 104 35.62 -7.57 0.31
N ARG A 105 35.75 -6.23 0.32
CA ARG A 105 37.03 -5.56 0.10
C ARG A 105 38.05 -5.93 1.16
N ALA A 106 37.65 -5.90 2.43
CA ALA A 106 38.53 -6.32 3.52
C ALA A 106 39.01 -7.76 3.36
N MET A 107 38.17 -8.66 2.86
CA MET A 107 38.53 -10.05 2.54
C MET A 107 39.48 -10.14 1.34
N GLU A 108 39.32 -9.30 0.32
CA GLU A 108 40.19 -9.23 -0.85
C GLU A 108 41.55 -8.63 -0.50
N GLU A 109 41.59 -7.52 0.26
CA GLU A 109 42.81 -6.81 0.66
C GLU A 109 43.68 -7.63 1.61
N THR A 110 43.04 -8.44 2.47
CA THR A 110 43.75 -9.33 3.39
C THR A 110 44.43 -10.50 2.66
N GLY A 111 44.23 -10.59 1.34
CA GLY A 111 44.71 -11.69 0.50
C GLY A 111 43.96 -12.99 0.81
N LYS A 112 44.25 -14.05 0.06
CA LYS A 112 43.76 -15.39 0.36
C LYS A 112 44.37 -15.92 1.66
N ILE A 113 44.10 -15.26 2.80
CA ILE A 113 44.28 -15.91 4.09
C ILE A 113 43.24 -17.03 4.11
N SER A 114 43.68 -18.18 3.58
CA SER A 114 42.87 -19.39 3.67
C SER A 114 42.59 -19.61 5.16
N TYR A 115 41.37 -19.91 5.52
CA TYR A 115 41.04 -20.35 6.88
C TYR A 115 42.08 -21.38 7.39
N TRP A 116 42.64 -22.16 6.47
CA TRP A 116 43.76 -23.08 6.74
C TRP A 116 45.01 -22.36 7.24
N SER A 117 45.40 -21.20 6.71
CA SER A 117 46.59 -20.49 7.19
C SER A 117 46.40 -19.89 8.60
N ILE A 118 45.15 -19.51 8.94
CA ILE A 118 44.83 -19.09 10.31
C ILE A 118 44.93 -20.29 11.26
N LEU A 119 44.38 -21.45 10.88
CA LEU A 119 44.42 -22.66 11.69
C LEU A 119 45.82 -23.18 11.86
N PHE A 120 46.63 -23.25 10.78
CA PHE A 120 48.03 -23.72 10.83
C PHE A 120 48.96 -22.74 11.54
N GLY A 121 48.57 -21.47 11.74
CA GLY A 121 49.26 -20.50 12.56
C GLY A 121 48.98 -20.59 14.06
N ALA A 122 48.26 -21.64 14.51
CA ALA A 122 47.93 -21.86 15.91
C ALA A 122 49.20 -22.25 16.69
N SER A 123 49.43 -21.62 17.84
CA SER A 123 50.57 -21.84 18.72
C SER A 123 50.33 -22.96 19.74
N SER A 124 49.09 -23.34 19.96
CA SER A 124 48.65 -24.40 20.89
C SER A 124 47.31 -24.98 20.46
N PHE A 125 46.91 -26.12 21.06
CA PHE A 125 45.61 -26.71 20.82
C PHE A 125 44.45 -25.79 21.27
N SER A 126 44.62 -25.07 22.37
CA SER A 126 43.61 -24.07 22.81
C SER A 126 43.49 -22.94 21.80
N ASP A 127 44.60 -22.37 21.31
CA ASP A 127 44.61 -21.34 20.27
C ASP A 127 43.99 -21.83 18.96
N LEU A 128 44.18 -23.12 18.62
CA LEU A 128 43.50 -23.73 17.47
C LEU A 128 41.96 -23.75 17.65
N LEU A 129 41.47 -24.14 18.82
CA LEU A 129 40.03 -24.15 19.11
C LEU A 129 39.44 -22.74 19.08
N ASP A 130 40.13 -21.76 19.65
CA ASP A 130 39.71 -20.38 19.63
C ASP A 130 39.60 -19.83 18.19
N LYS A 131 40.59 -20.17 17.33
CA LYS A 131 40.57 -19.82 15.90
C LYS A 131 39.44 -20.50 15.13
N VAL A 132 39.12 -21.76 15.42
CA VAL A 132 38.00 -22.46 14.84
C VAL A 132 36.68 -21.79 15.25
N ASN A 133 36.52 -21.44 16.52
CA ASN A 133 35.31 -20.75 17.00
C ASN A 133 35.16 -19.37 16.33
N MET A 134 36.24 -18.59 16.25
CA MET A 134 36.23 -17.30 15.55
C MET A 134 35.82 -17.42 14.06
N ILE A 135 36.33 -18.43 13.35
CA ILE A 135 35.95 -18.68 11.95
C ILE A 135 34.49 -19.03 11.84
N ASN A 136 33.95 -19.85 12.75
CA ASN A 136 32.53 -20.20 12.76
C ASN A 136 31.64 -18.99 13.05
N GLU A 137 31.98 -18.15 14.04
CA GLU A 137 31.25 -16.91 14.33
C GLU A 137 31.25 -15.96 13.14
N ILE A 138 32.37 -15.83 12.45
CA ILE A 138 32.47 -15.04 11.22
C ILE A 138 31.54 -15.58 10.13
N ALA A 139 31.56 -16.89 9.88
CA ALA A 139 30.75 -17.53 8.86
C ALA A 139 29.23 -17.42 9.17
N GLU A 140 28.86 -17.54 10.44
CA GLU A 140 27.48 -17.37 10.87
C GLU A 140 27.01 -15.92 10.74
N SER A 141 27.86 -14.95 11.11
CA SER A 141 27.58 -13.52 10.91
C SER A 141 27.38 -13.16 9.42
N ASP A 142 28.22 -13.73 8.54
CA ASP A 142 28.07 -13.53 7.08
C ASP A 142 26.78 -14.12 6.55
N LYS A 143 26.43 -15.32 7.00
CA LYS A 143 25.17 -15.98 6.65
C LYS A 143 23.97 -15.14 7.08
N LEU A 144 23.96 -14.64 8.31
CA LEU A 144 22.90 -13.78 8.82
C LEU A 144 22.78 -12.46 8.04
N MET A 145 23.90 -11.86 7.65
CA MET A 145 23.92 -10.65 6.82
C MET A 145 23.29 -10.92 5.45
N LEU A 146 23.69 -12.00 4.79
CA LEU A 146 23.11 -12.38 3.48
C LEU A 146 21.63 -12.70 3.57
N GLN A 147 21.20 -13.37 4.64
CA GLN A 147 19.80 -13.64 4.88
C GLN A 147 19.03 -12.34 5.07
N LYS A 148 19.52 -11.43 5.91
CA LYS A 148 18.89 -10.11 6.11
C LYS A 148 18.79 -9.32 4.80
N MET A 149 19.80 -9.37 3.94
CA MET A 149 19.76 -8.72 2.62
C MET A 149 18.67 -9.33 1.73
N ALA A 150 18.53 -10.66 1.75
CA ALA A 150 17.47 -11.34 1.00
C ALA A 150 16.07 -10.98 1.53
N ASP A 151 15.90 -10.93 2.85
CA ASP A 151 14.63 -10.57 3.50
C ASP A 151 14.24 -9.11 3.16
N VAL A 152 15.20 -8.17 3.22
CA VAL A 152 14.97 -6.76 2.85
C VAL A 152 14.64 -6.63 1.37
N ALA A 153 15.32 -7.35 0.48
CA ALA A 153 14.99 -7.35 -0.94
C ALA A 153 13.57 -7.88 -1.21
N ALA A 154 13.16 -8.96 -0.54
CA ALA A 154 11.81 -9.49 -0.64
C ALA A 154 10.76 -8.50 -0.08
N GLN A 155 11.10 -7.78 0.99
CA GLN A 155 10.24 -6.75 1.56
C GLN A 155 10.04 -5.58 0.58
N ILE A 156 11.09 -5.09 -0.08
CA ILE A 156 11.00 -4.05 -1.12
C ILE A 156 10.06 -4.47 -2.25
N GLU A 157 10.17 -5.69 -2.74
CA GLU A 157 9.29 -6.19 -3.80
C GLU A 157 7.83 -6.24 -3.34
N SER A 158 7.58 -6.66 -2.09
CA SER A 158 6.22 -6.65 -1.51
C SER A 158 5.68 -5.23 -1.35
N GLU A 159 6.48 -4.30 -0.82
CA GLU A 159 6.09 -2.91 -0.61
C GLU A 159 5.79 -2.19 -1.95
N ARG A 160 6.57 -2.47 -2.99
CA ARG A 160 6.32 -1.96 -4.35
C ARG A 160 5.03 -2.49 -4.94
N ALA A 161 4.75 -3.78 -4.79
CA ALA A 161 3.51 -4.38 -5.26
C ALA A 161 2.28 -3.82 -4.53
N ASP A 162 2.38 -3.62 -3.22
CA ASP A 162 1.33 -2.99 -2.42
C ASP A 162 1.09 -1.54 -2.86
N LEU A 163 2.16 -0.78 -3.08
CA LEU A 163 2.08 0.61 -3.55
C LEU A 163 1.41 0.69 -4.93
N GLU A 164 1.80 -0.17 -5.87
CA GLU A 164 1.18 -0.25 -7.19
C GLU A 164 -0.32 -0.54 -7.10
N THR A 165 -0.70 -1.46 -6.21
CA THR A 165 -2.11 -1.79 -5.95
C THR A 165 -2.87 -0.56 -5.44
N GLN A 166 -2.33 0.17 -4.47
CA GLN A 166 -2.98 1.38 -3.93
C GLN A 166 -3.09 2.49 -4.98
N MET A 167 -2.09 2.64 -5.85
CA MET A 167 -2.14 3.60 -6.96
C MET A 167 -3.23 3.24 -7.98
N ASN A 168 -3.39 1.96 -8.31
CA ASN A 168 -4.45 1.50 -9.20
C ASN A 168 -5.84 1.72 -8.58
N ASP A 169 -6.01 1.43 -7.30
CA ASP A 169 -7.25 1.69 -6.55
C ASP A 169 -7.61 3.19 -6.54
N LEU A 170 -6.61 4.06 -6.38
CA LEU A 170 -6.78 5.52 -6.46
C LEU A 170 -7.26 5.96 -7.84
N GLU A 171 -6.65 5.44 -8.90
CA GLU A 171 -7.06 5.79 -10.27
C GLU A 171 -8.47 5.28 -10.58
N GLN A 172 -8.85 4.10 -10.07
CA GLN A 172 -10.21 3.59 -10.20
C GLN A 172 -11.21 4.50 -9.47
N ALA A 173 -10.93 4.89 -8.23
CA ALA A 173 -11.77 5.79 -7.46
C ALA A 173 -11.97 7.16 -8.15
N LYS A 174 -10.93 7.69 -8.80
CA LYS A 174 -11.03 8.92 -9.60
C LYS A 174 -11.89 8.75 -10.84
N ALA A 175 -11.77 7.60 -11.53
CA ALA A 175 -12.61 7.28 -12.69
C ALA A 175 -14.09 7.17 -12.29
N ASP A 176 -14.37 6.46 -11.19
CA ASP A 176 -15.72 6.31 -10.65
C ASP A 176 -16.31 7.68 -10.23
N LEU A 177 -15.49 8.55 -9.65
CA LEU A 177 -15.89 9.93 -9.30
C LEU A 177 -16.30 10.73 -10.54
N ALA A 178 -15.51 10.67 -11.62
CA ALA A 178 -15.80 11.36 -12.86
C ALA A 178 -17.09 10.87 -13.51
N GLU A 179 -17.34 9.55 -13.46
CA GLU A 179 -18.59 8.95 -13.94
C GLU A 179 -19.78 9.44 -13.12
N GLN A 180 -19.68 9.42 -11.79
CA GLN A 180 -20.77 9.88 -10.92
C GLN A 180 -21.06 11.37 -11.07
N GLN A 181 -20.03 12.21 -11.27
CA GLN A 181 -20.24 13.63 -11.55
C GLN A 181 -20.99 13.85 -12.85
N THR A 182 -20.64 13.11 -13.90
CA THR A 182 -21.34 13.16 -15.20
C THR A 182 -22.80 12.71 -15.07
N ALA A 183 -23.05 11.62 -14.34
CA ALA A 183 -24.39 11.12 -14.08
C ALA A 183 -25.25 12.15 -13.31
N LEU A 184 -24.67 12.80 -12.30
CA LEU A 184 -25.36 13.86 -11.55
C LEU A 184 -25.71 15.06 -12.43
N GLU A 185 -24.85 15.47 -13.36
CA GLU A 185 -25.14 16.55 -14.30
C GLU A 185 -26.29 16.20 -15.23
N GLN A 186 -26.35 14.95 -15.73
CA GLN A 186 -27.47 14.46 -16.55
C GLN A 186 -28.77 14.45 -15.76
N GLN A 187 -28.77 13.95 -14.53
CA GLN A 187 -29.96 13.94 -13.67
C GLN A 187 -30.48 15.36 -13.38
N ARG A 188 -29.57 16.33 -13.20
CA ARG A 188 -29.98 17.73 -13.06
C ARG A 188 -30.67 18.26 -14.31
N ALA A 189 -30.14 17.95 -15.50
CA ALA A 189 -30.74 18.37 -16.76
C ALA A 189 -32.09 17.70 -17.03
N GLU A 190 -32.36 16.51 -16.47
CA GLU A 190 -33.67 15.84 -16.56
C GLU A 190 -34.70 16.39 -15.55
N SER A 191 -34.21 16.97 -14.43
CA SER A 191 -35.09 17.52 -13.37
C SER A 191 -35.58 18.93 -13.67
N ASP A 192 -34.85 19.71 -14.50
CA ASP A 192 -35.22 21.10 -14.91
C ASP A 192 -36.23 21.11 -16.04
#